data_6fb83588e75099e4c1edb7188940863c
#
_entry.id   6fb83588e75099e4c1edb7188940863c
#
_cell.length_a   1.000
_cell.length_b   1.000
_cell.length_c   1.000
_cell.angle_alpha   90.00
_cell.angle_beta   90.00
_cell.angle_gamma   90.00
#
_symmetry.space_group_name_H-M   'P 1'
#
loop_
_entity.id
_entity.type
_entity.pdbx_description
1 polymer ?
#
loop_
_entity_poly.entity_id
_entity_poly.type
_entity_poly.pdbx_seq_one_letter_code
_entity_poly.pdbx_strand_id
1 'polypeptide(L)'
;MPKVIFSIQYEIEENRRDEYLTIARELKNLLKVDGLQDYSVYEVKGKPNQFEEIYYFNSNEAYENFDDNQNERIGILLNKLSDMVKENSTKYTTLNEVIE
;
A
#
# COMPACT_ATOMS: atom_id res chain seq x y z
N MET A 1 -20.04 -9.08 6.68
CA MET A 1 -19.71 -8.61 5.32
C MET A 1 -18.33 -9.09 4.90
N PRO A 2 -18.17 -9.59 3.68
CA PRO A 2 -16.86 -10.03 3.22
C PRO A 2 -15.85 -8.88 3.19
N LYS A 3 -14.66 -9.16 3.64
CA LYS A 3 -13.57 -8.18 3.63
C LYS A 3 -12.85 -8.24 2.28
N VAL A 4 -12.18 -7.14 1.94
CA VAL A 4 -11.39 -7.05 0.73
C VAL A 4 -9.96 -6.64 1.11
N ILE A 5 -8.98 -7.31 0.51
CA ILE A 5 -7.57 -6.94 0.66
C ILE A 5 -7.06 -6.52 -0.71
N PHE A 6 -6.44 -5.34 -0.76
CA PHE A 6 -5.77 -4.86 -1.96
C PHE A 6 -4.29 -4.77 -1.68
N SER A 7 -3.47 -5.40 -2.53
CA SER A 7 -2.02 -5.37 -2.34
C SER A 7 -1.31 -4.85 -3.57
N ILE A 8 -0.17 -4.19 -3.32
CA ILE A 8 0.72 -3.69 -4.36
C ILE A 8 2.12 -4.17 -3.99
N GLN A 9 2.71 -5.01 -4.84
CA GLN A 9 4.06 -5.52 -4.64
C GLN A 9 5.00 -4.88 -5.65
N TYR A 10 6.20 -4.49 -5.21
CA TYR A 10 7.18 -3.86 -6.09
C TYR A 10 8.59 -3.97 -5.49
N GLU A 11 9.58 -3.65 -6.31
CA GLU A 11 10.96 -3.59 -5.86
C GLU A 11 11.41 -2.13 -5.84
N ILE A 12 12.11 -1.74 -4.77
CA ILE A 12 12.61 -0.37 -4.56
C ILE A 12 14.09 -0.33 -4.90
N GLU A 13 14.55 0.79 -5.48
CA GLU A 13 15.96 1.04 -5.71
C GLU A 13 16.71 0.90 -4.38
N GLU A 14 17.79 0.11 -4.38
CA GLU A 14 18.52 -0.23 -3.17
C GLU A 14 19.01 1.01 -2.41
N ASN A 15 19.51 2.00 -3.14
CA ASN A 15 20.04 3.23 -2.54
C ASN A 15 18.95 4.18 -2.01
N ARG A 16 17.67 3.83 -2.20
CA ARG A 16 16.55 4.64 -1.73
C ARG A 16 15.73 3.95 -0.64
N ARG A 17 16.25 2.86 -0.11
CA ARG A 17 15.55 2.07 0.92
C ARG A 17 15.16 2.89 2.15
N ASP A 18 16.09 3.67 2.70
CA ASP A 18 15.82 4.43 3.92
C ASP A 18 14.77 5.51 3.69
N GLU A 19 14.83 6.17 2.54
CA GLU A 19 13.84 7.16 2.14
C GLU A 19 12.47 6.50 2.01
N TYR A 20 12.42 5.33 1.37
CA TYR A 20 11.18 4.57 1.21
C TYR A 20 10.55 4.24 2.56
N LEU A 21 11.35 3.74 3.50
CA LEU A 21 10.83 3.36 4.82
C LEU A 21 10.28 4.57 5.58
N THR A 22 10.90 5.73 5.43
CA THR A 22 10.40 6.96 6.04
C THR A 22 9.03 7.34 5.47
N ILE A 23 8.89 7.25 4.14
CA ILE A 23 7.62 7.54 3.47
C ILE A 23 6.54 6.54 3.90
N ALA A 24 6.88 5.25 3.96
CA ALA A 24 5.92 4.22 4.35
C ALA A 24 5.41 4.43 5.77
N ARG A 25 6.28 4.83 6.70
CA ARG A 25 5.86 5.14 8.07
C ARG A 25 4.87 6.31 8.11
N GLU A 26 5.15 7.34 7.33
CA GLU A 26 4.26 8.50 7.29
C GLU A 26 2.90 8.12 6.68
N LEU A 27 2.91 7.34 5.60
CA LEU A 27 1.68 6.85 4.98
C LEU A 27 0.84 6.04 5.98
N LYS A 28 1.48 5.18 6.77
CA LYS A 28 0.75 4.40 7.77
C LYS A 28 0.06 5.28 8.79
N ASN A 29 0.65 6.41 9.13
CA ASN A 29 0.04 7.35 10.08
C ASN A 29 -1.07 8.18 9.46
N LEU A 30 -1.02 8.43 8.16
CA LEU A 30 -1.98 9.29 7.46
C LEU A 30 -3.17 8.52 6.90
N LEU A 31 -2.99 7.25 6.55
CA LEU A 31 -4.05 6.43 5.93
C LEU A 31 -5.02 5.91 6.99
N LYS A 32 -5.80 6.84 7.57
CA LYS A 32 -6.82 6.59 8.59
C LYS A 32 -8.16 7.07 8.06
N VAL A 33 -8.74 6.31 7.14
CA VAL A 33 -10.00 6.68 6.50
C VAL A 33 -11.08 5.66 6.80
N ASP A 34 -12.34 6.09 6.73
CA ASP A 34 -13.48 5.21 6.99
C ASP A 34 -13.48 4.04 6.01
N GLY A 35 -13.71 2.84 6.52
CA GLY A 35 -13.76 1.63 5.72
C GLY A 35 -12.40 0.97 5.51
N LEU A 36 -11.31 1.70 5.71
CA LEU A 36 -9.97 1.12 5.69
C LEU A 36 -9.62 0.65 7.10
N GLN A 37 -9.57 -0.66 7.27
CA GLN A 37 -9.31 -1.26 8.57
C GLN A 37 -7.85 -1.12 8.97
N ASP A 38 -6.94 -1.31 8.01
CA ASP A 38 -5.51 -1.20 8.25
C ASP A 38 -4.77 -1.01 6.94
N TYR A 39 -3.60 -0.41 7.03
CA TYR A 39 -2.63 -0.31 5.94
C TYR A 39 -1.30 -0.77 6.52
N SER A 40 -0.67 -1.75 5.90
CA SER A 40 0.60 -2.30 6.36
C SER A 40 1.56 -2.50 5.22
N VAL A 41 2.86 -2.38 5.51
CA VAL A 41 3.91 -2.57 4.52
C VAL A 41 4.81 -3.70 5.02
N TYR A 42 5.06 -4.66 4.15
CA TYR A 42 5.90 -5.82 4.45
C TYR A 42 7.04 -5.91 3.45
N GLU A 43 8.17 -6.44 3.90
CA GLU A 43 9.24 -6.80 2.97
C GLU A 43 9.15 -8.29 2.72
N VAL A 44 9.30 -8.71 1.46
CA VAL A 44 9.23 -10.12 1.09
C VAL A 44 10.45 -10.84 1.64
N LYS A 45 10.22 -11.88 2.44
CA LYS A 45 11.30 -12.63 3.07
C LYS A 45 12.20 -13.25 2.01
N GLY A 46 13.51 -13.03 2.14
CA GLY A 46 14.48 -13.57 1.21
C GLY A 46 14.68 -12.74 -0.06
N LYS A 47 13.97 -11.62 -0.20
CA LYS A 47 14.08 -10.75 -1.37
C LYS A 47 14.27 -9.31 -0.92
N PRO A 48 15.52 -8.89 -0.65
CA PRO A 48 15.78 -7.53 -0.16
C PRO A 48 15.22 -6.47 -1.09
N ASN A 49 14.64 -5.43 -0.50
CA ASN A 49 14.06 -4.27 -1.18
C ASN A 49 12.82 -4.58 -2.02
N GLN A 50 12.26 -5.79 -1.89
CA GLN A 50 10.98 -6.11 -2.47
C GLN A 50 9.91 -5.97 -1.38
N PHE A 51 8.99 -5.02 -1.56
CA PHE A 51 7.99 -4.68 -0.55
C PHE A 51 6.60 -4.94 -1.06
N GLU A 52 5.68 -5.13 -0.11
CA GLU A 52 4.26 -5.28 -0.43
C GLU A 52 3.45 -4.38 0.49
N GLU A 53 2.68 -3.46 -0.10
CA GLU A 53 1.71 -2.64 0.64
C GLU A 53 0.39 -3.40 0.67
N ILE A 54 -0.22 -3.50 1.84
CA ILE A 54 -1.49 -4.20 1.96
C ILE A 54 -2.53 -3.27 2.59
N TYR A 55 -3.64 -3.09 1.88
CA TYR A 55 -4.80 -2.32 2.33
C TYR A 55 -5.90 -3.29 2.73
N TYR A 56 -6.36 -3.19 3.98
CA TYR A 56 -7.41 -4.06 4.51
C TYR A 56 -8.72 -3.27 4.58
N PHE A 57 -9.71 -3.66 3.78
CA PHE A 57 -11.01 -2.97 3.73
C PHE A 57 -12.08 -3.79 4.43
N ASN A 58 -13.00 -3.11 5.13
CA ASN A 58 -14.09 -3.76 5.86
C ASN A 58 -15.11 -4.42 4.92
N SER A 59 -15.21 -3.93 3.69
CA SER A 59 -16.22 -4.41 2.73
C SER A 59 -15.79 -4.05 1.32
N ASN A 60 -16.47 -4.66 0.34
CA ASN A 60 -16.27 -4.32 -1.06
C ASN A 60 -16.67 -2.86 -1.34
N GLU A 61 -17.73 -2.39 -0.70
CA GLU A 61 -18.16 -1.00 -0.84
C GLU A 61 -17.08 -0.04 -0.39
N ALA A 62 -16.44 -0.32 0.75
CA ALA A 62 -15.35 0.51 1.26
C ALA A 62 -14.17 0.53 0.28
N TYR A 63 -13.85 -0.63 -0.31
CA TYR A 63 -12.80 -0.74 -1.31
C TYR A 63 -13.13 0.10 -2.56
N GLU A 64 -14.35 0.00 -3.07
CA GLU A 64 -14.75 0.73 -4.27
C GLU A 64 -14.80 2.24 -4.06
N ASN A 65 -15.12 2.67 -2.85
CA ASN A 65 -15.24 4.09 -2.51
C ASN A 65 -13.93 4.69 -2.00
N PHE A 66 -12.87 3.89 -1.90
CA PHE A 66 -11.59 4.36 -1.38
C PHE A 66 -10.98 5.41 -2.29
N ASP A 67 -10.57 6.54 -1.69
CA ASP A 67 -9.91 7.62 -2.40
C ASP A 67 -8.66 8.00 -1.63
N ASP A 68 -7.49 7.66 -2.16
CA ASP A 68 -6.21 7.97 -1.56
C ASP A 68 -5.77 9.42 -1.81
N ASN A 69 -6.56 10.18 -2.57
CA ASN A 69 -6.27 11.57 -2.88
C ASN A 69 -7.02 12.56 -1.98
N GLN A 70 -7.68 12.08 -0.94
CA GLN A 70 -8.40 12.95 -0.01
C GLN A 70 -7.48 13.87 0.79
N ASN A 71 -6.21 13.50 0.91
CA ASN A 71 -5.21 14.24 1.65
C ASN A 71 -4.06 14.58 0.71
N GLU A 72 -3.79 15.88 0.56
CA GLU A 72 -2.72 16.34 -0.33
C GLU A 72 -1.36 15.73 0.03
N ARG A 73 -1.07 15.58 1.33
CA ARG A 73 0.20 14.99 1.76
C ARG A 73 0.33 13.54 1.32
N ILE A 74 -0.76 12.78 1.37
CA ILE A 74 -0.76 11.38 0.89
C ILE A 74 -0.40 11.35 -0.59
N GLY A 75 -1.00 12.23 -1.39
CA GLY A 75 -0.69 12.30 -2.83
C GLY A 75 0.79 12.58 -3.08
N ILE A 76 1.37 13.51 -2.33
CA ILE A 76 2.80 13.84 -2.44
C ILE A 76 3.67 12.61 -2.11
N LEU A 77 3.33 11.92 -1.03
CA LEU A 77 4.10 10.74 -0.61
C LEU A 77 4.00 9.60 -1.62
N LEU A 78 2.81 9.37 -2.18
CA LEU A 78 2.62 8.32 -3.19
C LEU A 78 3.42 8.63 -4.46
N ASN A 79 3.49 9.89 -4.86
CA ASN A 79 4.30 10.30 -6.01
C ASN A 79 5.78 10.06 -5.75
N LYS A 80 6.27 10.42 -4.56
CA LYS A 80 7.67 10.17 -4.19
C LYS A 80 7.99 8.68 -4.18
N LEU A 81 7.08 7.86 -3.64
CA LEU A 81 7.24 6.42 -3.60
C LEU A 81 7.33 5.85 -5.00
N SER A 82 6.48 6.31 -5.89
CA SER A 82 6.46 5.86 -7.29
C SER A 82 7.80 6.07 -7.99
N ASP A 83 8.49 7.17 -7.66
CA ASP A 83 9.80 7.48 -8.25
C ASP A 83 10.91 6.51 -7.79
N MET A 84 10.69 5.80 -6.69
CA MET A 84 11.67 4.86 -6.13
C MET A 84 11.46 3.43 -6.62
N VAL A 85 10.34 3.15 -7.27
CA VAL A 85 9.97 1.79 -7.71
C VAL A 85 10.71 1.46 -8.99
N LYS A 86 11.32 0.29 -9.03
CA LYS A 86 11.99 -0.19 -10.25
C LYS A 86 10.97 -0.46 -11.34
N GLU A 87 11.35 -0.16 -12.57
CA GLU A 87 10.50 -0.33 -13.74
C GLU A 87 10.07 -1.79 -13.88
N ASN A 88 8.80 -2.00 -14.23
CA ASN A 88 8.22 -3.33 -14.50
C ASN A 88 8.22 -4.28 -13.28
N SER A 89 8.39 -3.75 -12.05
CA SER A 89 8.38 -4.59 -10.85
C SER A 89 7.03 -4.64 -10.16
N THR A 90 6.09 -3.77 -10.51
CA THR A 90 4.83 -3.61 -9.78
C THR A 90 3.81 -4.68 -10.14
N LYS A 91 3.19 -5.26 -9.09
CA LYS A 91 2.11 -6.23 -9.25
C LYS A 91 0.96 -5.87 -8.32
N TYR A 92 -0.25 -5.79 -8.88
CA TYR A 92 -1.46 -5.49 -8.12
C TYR A 92 -2.27 -6.76 -7.92
N THR A 93 -2.84 -6.93 -6.73
CA THR A 93 -3.71 -8.07 -6.42
C THR A 93 -4.85 -7.61 -5.54
N THR A 94 -6.07 -8.04 -5.86
CA THR A 94 -7.23 -7.79 -5.02
C THR A 94 -7.80 -9.14 -4.59
N LEU A 95 -7.99 -9.31 -3.28
CA LEU A 95 -8.48 -10.55 -2.69
C LEU A 95 -9.83 -10.29 -2.03
N ASN A 96 -10.82 -11.12 -2.36
CA ASN A 96 -12.14 -11.08 -1.74
C ASN A 96 -12.27 -12.22 -0.75
N GLU A 97 -12.71 -11.90 0.46
CA GLU A 97 -12.96 -12.93 1.46
C GLU A 97 -14.16 -13.78 1.03
N VAL A 98 -14.02 -15.11 1.03
CA VAL A 98 -15.09 -16.01 0.62
C VAL A 98 -15.65 -16.83 1.77
N ILE A 99 -14.92 -16.95 2.86
CA ILE A 99 -15.37 -17.66 4.06
C ILE A 99 -15.29 -16.68 5.23
N GLU A 100 -16.44 -16.35 5.74
CA GLU A 100 -16.54 -15.44 6.89
C GLU A 100 -16.55 -16.24 8.23
#